data_8af627922980a81dd5b250119d34ba53
#
_entry.id   8af627922980a81dd5b250119d34ba53
#
_cell.length_a   1.000
_cell.length_b   1.000
_cell.length_c   1.000
_cell.angle_alpha   90.00
_cell.angle_beta   90.00
_cell.angle_gamma   90.00
#
_symmetry.space_group_name_H-M   'P 1'
#
loop_
_entity.id
_entity.type
_entity.pdbx_description
1 polymer ?
#
loop_
_entity_poly.entity_id
_entity_poly.type
_entity_poly.pdbx_seq_one_letter_code
_entity_poly.pdbx_strand_id
1 'polypeptide(L)'
;MRVVFSPEVEEDLYELIEVLIEKEYLGTYPFAISYVEDLIADIQQNIHSKLKKKAPAFFERYGKDMYYITYQRNINTTWYVFFSIIEESYFVRYITNNHASGQYIL
;
A
#
# COMPACT_ATOMS: atom_id res chain seq x y z
N MET A 1 6.53 12.15 12.34
CA MET A 1 6.69 12.19 10.88
C MET A 1 5.33 12.10 10.19
N ARG A 2 5.15 12.82 9.11
CA ARG A 2 3.91 12.80 8.34
C ARG A 2 3.93 11.66 7.34
N VAL A 3 2.75 11.18 6.99
CA VAL A 3 2.57 10.23 5.88
C VAL A 3 1.90 10.98 4.73
N VAL A 4 2.55 10.98 3.59
CA VAL A 4 2.05 11.66 2.40
C VAL A 4 1.91 10.62 1.28
N PHE A 5 0.73 10.55 0.68
CA PHE A 5 0.49 9.65 -0.45
C PHE A 5 0.70 10.40 -1.75
N SER A 6 1.43 9.81 -2.70
CA SER A 6 1.57 10.39 -4.02
C SER A 6 0.21 10.46 -4.72
N PRO A 7 0.03 11.38 -5.70
CA PRO A 7 -1.20 11.43 -6.48
C PRO A 7 -1.54 10.10 -7.15
N GLU A 8 -0.53 9.39 -7.62
CA GLU A 8 -0.69 8.08 -8.27
C GLU A 8 -1.23 7.05 -7.28
N VAL A 9 -0.72 7.05 -6.04
CA VAL A 9 -1.20 6.15 -4.99
C VAL A 9 -2.63 6.49 -4.60
N GLU A 10 -2.97 7.76 -4.47
CA GLU A 10 -4.34 8.17 -4.17
C GLU A 10 -5.30 7.67 -5.24
N GLU A 11 -4.92 7.83 -6.51
CA GLU A 11 -5.74 7.33 -7.62
C GLU A 11 -5.89 5.82 -7.58
N ASP A 12 -4.80 5.10 -7.33
CA ASP A 12 -4.82 3.64 -7.22
C ASP A 12 -5.73 3.16 -6.08
N LEU A 13 -5.75 3.87 -4.96
CA LEU A 13 -6.63 3.55 -3.84
C LEU A 13 -8.11 3.75 -4.20
N TYR A 14 -8.44 4.79 -4.96
CA TYR A 14 -9.81 4.96 -5.46
C TYR A 14 -10.20 3.86 -6.44
N GLU A 15 -9.30 3.51 -7.35
CA GLU A 15 -9.54 2.45 -8.31
C GLU A 15 -9.70 1.10 -7.61
N LEU A 16 -9.01 0.89 -6.50
CA LEU A 16 -9.13 -0.34 -5.72
C LEU A 16 -10.57 -0.57 -5.24
N ILE A 17 -11.28 0.48 -4.87
CA ILE A 17 -12.68 0.37 -4.46
C ILE A 17 -13.51 -0.26 -5.59
N GLU A 18 -13.34 0.23 -6.80
CA GLU A 18 -14.05 -0.30 -7.97
C GLU A 18 -13.66 -1.75 -8.27
N VAL A 19 -12.38 -2.07 -8.18
CA VAL A 19 -11.88 -3.43 -8.40
C VAL A 19 -12.48 -4.40 -7.38
N LEU A 20 -12.54 -4.02 -6.12
CA LEU A 20 -13.10 -4.87 -5.06
C LEU A 20 -14.58 -5.16 -5.30
N ILE A 21 -15.32 -4.21 -5.81
CA ILE A 21 -16.74 -4.37 -6.14
C ILE A 21 -16.89 -5.22 -7.40
N GLU A 22 -16.16 -4.88 -8.46
CA GLU A 22 -16.23 -5.58 -9.74
C GLU A 22 -15.90 -7.06 -9.62
N LYS A 23 -14.94 -7.38 -8.78
CA LYS A 23 -14.54 -8.76 -8.53
C LYS A 23 -15.35 -9.45 -7.45
N GLU A 24 -16.38 -8.78 -6.96
CA GLU A 24 -17.30 -9.29 -5.94
C GLU A 24 -16.62 -9.68 -4.62
N TYR A 25 -15.42 -9.17 -4.37
CA TYR A 25 -14.71 -9.47 -3.12
C TYR A 25 -15.46 -8.95 -1.90
N LEU A 26 -16.10 -7.78 -2.01
CA LEU A 26 -16.80 -7.15 -0.91
C LEU A 26 -18.26 -6.80 -1.23
N GLY A 27 -18.70 -7.01 -2.46
CA GLY A 27 -20.12 -6.97 -2.86
C GLY A 27 -20.79 -5.61 -2.87
N THR A 28 -20.39 -4.66 -2.03
CA THR A 28 -21.04 -3.34 -1.94
C THR A 28 -20.01 -2.23 -1.75
N TYR A 29 -20.38 -1.02 -2.18
CA TYR A 29 -19.53 0.15 -2.00
C TYR A 29 -19.16 0.44 -0.53
N PRO A 30 -20.11 0.40 0.42
CA PRO A 30 -19.75 0.66 1.81
C PRO A 30 -18.65 -0.25 2.35
N PHE A 31 -18.69 -1.54 2.03
CA PHE A 31 -17.66 -2.48 2.48
C PHE A 31 -16.32 -2.25 1.78
N ALA A 32 -16.34 -1.96 0.47
CA ALA A 32 -15.13 -1.67 -0.29
C ALA A 32 -14.46 -0.38 0.21
N ILE A 33 -15.24 0.65 0.46
CA ILE A 33 -14.75 1.92 0.99
C ILE A 33 -14.14 1.71 2.38
N SER A 34 -14.84 0.99 3.26
CA SER A 34 -14.31 0.69 4.61
C SER A 34 -13.00 -0.07 4.55
N TYR A 35 -12.88 -1.03 3.65
CA TYR A 35 -11.65 -1.80 3.48
C TYR A 35 -10.47 -0.89 3.13
N VAL A 36 -10.66 0.02 2.17
CA VAL A 36 -9.61 0.95 1.74
C VAL A 36 -9.30 1.97 2.84
N GLU A 37 -10.33 2.50 3.50
CA GLU A 37 -10.13 3.43 4.61
C GLU A 37 -9.37 2.80 5.77
N ASP A 38 -9.66 1.54 6.09
CA ASP A 38 -8.96 0.81 7.15
C ASP A 38 -7.48 0.58 6.77
N LEU A 39 -7.21 0.28 5.51
CA LEU A 39 -5.84 0.15 5.02
C LEU A 39 -5.08 1.47 5.16
N ILE A 40 -5.68 2.57 4.73
CA ILE A 40 -5.08 3.90 4.84
C ILE A 40 -4.81 4.25 6.31
N ALA A 41 -5.78 4.02 7.18
CA ALA A 41 -5.64 4.29 8.61
C ALA A 41 -4.53 3.45 9.23
N ASP A 42 -4.43 2.18 8.88
CA ASP A 42 -3.39 1.29 9.35
C ASP A 42 -2.00 1.79 8.93
N ILE A 43 -1.86 2.22 7.68
CA ILE A 43 -0.61 2.81 7.20
C ILE A 43 -0.24 4.04 8.01
N GLN A 44 -1.17 4.98 8.17
CA GLN A 44 -0.93 6.24 8.87
C GLN A 44 -0.57 6.03 10.33
N GLN A 45 -1.19 5.05 10.99
CA GLN A 45 -1.00 4.81 12.41
C GLN A 45 0.23 3.97 12.71
N ASN A 46 0.58 3.03 11.86
CA ASN A 46 1.55 1.99 12.18
C ASN A 46 2.85 2.02 11.37
N ILE A 47 2.98 2.89 10.38
CA ILE A 47 4.21 2.96 9.58
C ILE A 47 5.45 3.24 10.44
N HIS A 48 5.29 4.02 11.51
CA HIS A 48 6.40 4.39 12.39
C HIS A 48 7.03 3.21 13.11
N SER A 49 6.23 2.24 13.49
CA SER A 49 6.67 1.12 14.34
C SER A 49 6.95 -0.15 13.57
N LYS A 50 6.62 -0.21 12.29
CA LYS A 50 6.84 -1.41 11.49
C LYS A 50 8.28 -1.54 11.04
N LEU A 51 8.74 -2.79 10.90
CA LEU A 51 10.05 -3.09 10.34
C LEU A 51 10.10 -2.67 8.87
N LYS A 52 11.07 -1.83 8.55
CA LYS A 52 11.25 -1.30 7.20
C LYS A 52 12.35 -2.07 6.50
N LYS A 53 12.05 -2.56 5.31
CA LYS A 53 13.00 -3.31 4.47
C LYS A 53 13.30 -2.52 3.22
N LYS A 54 14.49 -2.68 2.66
CA LYS A 54 14.84 -2.06 1.39
C LYS A 54 14.00 -2.67 0.27
N ALA A 55 13.47 -1.82 -0.59
CA ALA A 55 12.69 -2.26 -1.73
C ALA A 55 13.57 -3.04 -2.72
N PRO A 56 13.10 -4.17 -3.26
CA PRO A 56 13.80 -4.87 -4.33
C PRO A 56 13.99 -3.99 -5.57
N ALA A 57 15.03 -4.28 -6.33
CA ALA A 57 15.39 -3.50 -7.52
C ALA A 57 14.25 -3.34 -8.54
N PHE A 58 13.38 -4.34 -8.64
CA PHE A 58 12.20 -4.26 -9.52
C PHE A 58 11.39 -2.99 -9.29
N PHE A 59 11.28 -2.55 -8.02
CA PHE A 59 10.42 -1.43 -7.65
C PHE A 59 11.08 -0.06 -7.80
N GLU A 60 12.34 0.01 -8.23
CA GLU A 60 13.01 1.28 -8.50
C GLU A 60 12.31 2.09 -9.58
N ARG A 61 11.54 1.44 -10.43
CA ARG A 61 10.71 2.09 -11.46
C ARG A 61 9.67 3.03 -10.86
N TYR A 62 9.33 2.85 -9.59
CA TYR A 62 8.37 3.70 -8.86
C TYR A 62 9.04 4.74 -7.99
N GLY A 63 10.33 4.60 -7.74
CA GLY A 63 11.13 5.55 -6.96
C GLY A 63 12.44 4.90 -6.51
N LYS A 64 13.51 5.71 -6.45
CA LYS A 64 14.83 5.23 -6.01
C LYS A 64 14.92 5.19 -4.50
N ASP A 65 15.73 4.25 -4.00
CA ASP A 65 16.08 4.15 -2.58
C ASP A 65 14.87 4.06 -1.65
N MET A 66 13.83 3.37 -2.12
CA MET A 66 12.64 3.18 -1.31
C MET A 66 12.82 2.06 -0.29
N TYR A 67 12.02 2.16 0.76
CA TYR A 67 11.76 1.10 1.71
C TYR A 67 10.34 0.58 1.51
N TYR A 68 10.05 -0.59 2.08
CA TYR A 68 8.68 -1.07 2.12
C TYR A 68 8.35 -1.66 3.47
N ILE A 69 7.07 -1.65 3.78
CA ILE A 69 6.48 -2.27 4.96
C ILE A 69 5.31 -3.14 4.51
N THR A 70 4.92 -4.07 5.37
CA THR A 70 3.86 -5.02 5.05
C THR A 70 2.68 -4.86 5.99
N TYR A 71 1.48 -5.06 5.44
CA TYR A 71 0.22 -5.07 6.19
C TYR A 71 -0.55 -6.31 5.79
N GLN A 72 -0.62 -7.29 6.69
CA GLN A 72 -1.43 -8.48 6.46
C GLN A 72 -2.87 -8.16 6.81
N ARG A 73 -3.77 -8.31 5.83
CA ARG A 73 -5.20 -8.04 6.02
C ARG A 73 -5.97 -9.30 6.34
N ASN A 74 -5.55 -10.43 5.78
CA ASN A 74 -6.10 -11.74 6.08
C ASN A 74 -5.04 -12.81 5.76
N ILE A 75 -5.40 -14.08 5.94
CA ILE A 75 -4.44 -15.18 5.75
C ILE A 75 -3.87 -15.24 4.32
N ASN A 76 -4.60 -14.74 3.34
CA ASN A 76 -4.22 -14.83 1.92
C ASN A 76 -3.74 -13.50 1.33
N THR A 77 -3.87 -12.40 2.03
CA THR A 77 -3.60 -11.09 1.45
C THR A 77 -2.68 -10.27 2.34
N THR A 78 -1.53 -9.91 1.79
CA THR A 78 -0.57 -8.99 2.40
C THR A 78 -0.36 -7.82 1.45
N TRP A 79 -0.51 -6.61 1.97
CA TRP A 79 -0.23 -5.38 1.25
C TRP A 79 1.20 -4.95 1.48
N TYR A 80 1.82 -4.43 0.43
CA TYR A 80 3.19 -3.91 0.45
C TYR A 80 3.12 -2.43 0.14
N VAL A 81 3.66 -1.63 1.03
CA VAL A 81 3.61 -0.17 0.93
C VAL A 81 5.02 0.33 0.76
N PHE A 82 5.32 0.92 -0.40
CA PHE A 82 6.64 1.41 -0.76
C PHE A 82 6.70 2.92 -0.58
N PHE A 83 7.75 3.38 0.07
CA PHE A 83 7.86 4.79 0.42
C PHE A 83 9.32 5.25 0.42
N SER A 84 9.49 6.55 0.18
CA SER A 84 10.76 7.25 0.41
C SER A 84 10.64 8.04 1.70
N ILE A 85 11.76 8.20 2.39
CA ILE A 85 11.82 9.09 3.54
C ILE A 85 12.43 10.39 3.04
N ILE A 86 11.63 11.46 3.03
CA ILE A 86 12.05 12.77 2.55
C ILE A 86 11.81 13.74 3.67
N GLU A 87 12.90 14.35 4.17
CA GLU A 87 12.87 15.20 5.34
C GLU A 87 12.24 14.45 6.50
N GLU A 88 11.16 14.92 7.09
CA GLU A 88 10.50 14.23 8.18
C GLU A 88 9.16 13.63 7.74
N SER A 89 9.13 13.12 6.50
CA SER A 89 7.90 12.57 5.94
C SER A 89 8.14 11.18 5.33
N TYR A 90 7.16 10.31 5.49
CA TYR A 90 7.05 9.08 4.72
C TYR A 90 6.23 9.40 3.46
N PHE A 91 6.89 9.36 2.33
CA PHE A 91 6.26 9.66 1.05
C PHE A 91 5.93 8.34 0.36
N VAL A 92 4.67 7.93 0.41
CA VAL A 92 4.20 6.66 -0.15
C VAL A 92 4.08 6.81 -1.67
N ARG A 93 4.83 5.98 -2.40
CA ARG A 93 4.92 6.06 -3.85
C ARG A 93 4.25 4.93 -4.59
N TYR A 94 4.08 3.78 -3.95
CA TYR A 94 3.49 2.61 -4.58
C TYR A 94 2.89 1.68 -3.54
N ILE A 95 1.73 1.11 -3.87
CA ILE A 95 1.06 0.13 -3.02
C ILE A 95 0.67 -1.04 -3.91
N THR A 96 0.96 -2.25 -3.47
CA THR A 96 0.57 -3.47 -4.15
C THR A 96 0.31 -4.57 -3.14
N ASN A 97 -0.09 -5.74 -3.61
CA ASN A 97 -0.30 -6.89 -2.75
C ASN A 97 0.38 -8.14 -3.33
N ASN A 98 0.37 -9.22 -2.57
CA ASN A 98 1.02 -10.46 -2.96
C ASN A 98 0.39 -11.12 -4.19
N HIS A 99 -0.88 -10.85 -4.47
CA HIS A 99 -1.54 -11.41 -5.66
C HIS A 99 -1.03 -10.77 -6.96
N ALA A 100 -0.72 -9.46 -6.89
CA ALA A 100 -0.25 -8.72 -8.06
C ALA A 100 1.27 -8.77 -8.23
N SER A 101 2.04 -8.72 -7.13
CA SER A 101 3.48 -8.48 -7.20
C SER A 101 4.33 -9.38 -6.31
N GLY A 102 3.76 -10.43 -5.72
CA GLY A 102 4.48 -11.30 -4.79
C GLY A 102 5.76 -11.90 -5.37
N GLN A 103 5.76 -12.22 -6.64
CA GLN A 103 6.92 -12.80 -7.33
C GLN A 103 8.13 -11.87 -7.37
N TYR A 104 7.95 -10.56 -7.22
CA TYR A 104 9.02 -9.57 -7.28
C TYR A 104 9.56 -9.17 -5.90
N ILE A 105 8.91 -9.63 -4.83
CA ILE A 105 9.25 -9.20 -3.46
C ILE A 105 10.14 -10.22 -2.76
N LEU A 106 10.06 -11.46 -3.14
CA LEU A 106 10.85 -12.55 -2.57
C LEU A 106 12.31 -12.53 -3.04
#